data_ef64b29321a8b448c43c5a6257be306b
#
_entry.id   ef64b29321a8b448c43c5a6257be306b
#
_cell.length_a   1.000
_cell.length_b   1.000
_cell.length_c   1.000
_cell.angle_alpha   90.00
_cell.angle_beta   90.00
_cell.angle_gamma   90.00
#
_symmetry.space_group_name_H-M   'P 1'
#
loop_
_entity.id
_entity.type
_entity.pdbx_description
1 polymer ?
#
loop_
_entity_poly.entity_id
_entity_poly.type
_entity_poly.pdbx_seq_one_letter_code
_entity_poly.pdbx_strand_id
1 'polypeptide(L)'
;MARITLAITGSIAAYKTVDLVSSLKKQGHSVTVLMTQSATEFIQPLTLQVLSQNTVHLDVMHEPFPDQVNHIQIGKETDLFIVVPATANTIAKLAHGFADNMVTATALALPHFVPKLLAPAMNTKMYDHPATQANLKTLEDYGYTIVSPKDSLLACGDTGRGALANLKTILQEIKDKIHEKTL
;
A
#
# COMPACT_ATOMS: atom_id res chain seq x y z
N MET A 1 -0.79 19.24 -5.50
CA MET A 1 0.33 18.26 -5.49
C MET A 1 0.40 17.64 -4.11
N ALA A 2 0.41 16.31 -4.00
CA ALA A 2 0.54 15.60 -2.73
C ALA A 2 1.71 14.62 -2.78
N ARG A 3 2.29 14.29 -1.60
CA ARG A 3 3.33 13.28 -1.42
C ARG A 3 2.64 11.97 -1.00
N ILE A 4 2.59 11.01 -1.91
CA ILE A 4 1.91 9.74 -1.72
C ILE A 4 2.95 8.65 -1.45
N THR A 5 2.83 7.98 -0.30
CA THR A 5 3.63 6.79 -0.01
C THR A 5 2.84 5.55 -0.38
N LEU A 6 3.35 4.82 -1.36
CA LEU A 6 2.73 3.64 -1.96
C LEU A 6 3.49 2.39 -1.53
N ALA A 7 2.85 1.56 -0.70
CA ALA A 7 3.41 0.33 -0.17
C ALA A 7 2.90 -0.88 -0.97
N ILE A 8 3.83 -1.68 -1.52
CA ILE A 8 3.54 -2.82 -2.38
C ILE A 8 3.90 -4.11 -1.66
N THR A 9 2.97 -5.07 -1.63
CA THR A 9 3.17 -6.34 -0.95
C THR A 9 3.07 -7.53 -1.91
N GLY A 10 3.52 -8.72 -1.45
CA GLY A 10 3.73 -9.89 -2.28
C GLY A 10 2.46 -10.56 -2.80
N SER A 11 1.86 -10.00 -3.82
CA SER A 11 0.71 -10.54 -4.55
C SER A 11 0.96 -10.48 -6.05
N ILE A 12 0.39 -11.43 -6.79
CA ILE A 12 0.42 -11.38 -8.26
C ILE A 12 -0.13 -10.04 -8.79
N ALA A 13 -1.04 -9.39 -8.07
CA ALA A 13 -1.59 -8.09 -8.46
C ALA A 13 -0.58 -6.92 -8.35
N ALA A 14 0.65 -7.16 -7.85
CA ALA A 14 1.69 -6.13 -7.74
C ALA A 14 2.03 -5.48 -9.09
N TYR A 15 1.96 -6.22 -10.21
CA TYR A 15 2.25 -5.67 -11.54
C TYR A 15 1.32 -4.48 -11.90
N LYS A 16 0.11 -4.43 -11.36
CA LYS A 16 -0.85 -3.34 -11.62
C LYS A 16 -0.42 -2.01 -11.00
N THR A 17 0.49 -2.04 -10.05
CA THR A 17 1.01 -0.83 -9.41
C THR A 17 1.88 0.02 -10.33
N VAL A 18 2.40 -0.57 -11.40
CA VAL A 18 3.14 0.14 -12.45
C VAL A 18 2.26 1.25 -13.06
N ASP A 19 1.04 0.89 -13.46
CA ASP A 19 0.08 1.84 -14.03
C ASP A 19 -0.42 2.84 -12.98
N LEU A 20 -0.54 2.40 -11.72
CA LEU A 20 -0.92 3.29 -10.61
C LEU A 20 0.13 4.37 -10.39
N VAL A 21 1.40 3.99 -10.26
CA VAL A 21 2.52 4.94 -10.10
C VAL A 21 2.58 5.91 -11.27
N SER A 22 2.52 5.39 -12.51
CA SER A 22 2.52 6.21 -13.72
C SER A 22 1.37 7.22 -13.74
N SER A 23 0.16 6.78 -13.36
CA SER A 23 -1.03 7.65 -13.32
C SER A 23 -0.91 8.75 -12.27
N LEU A 24 -0.44 8.44 -11.06
CA LEU A 24 -0.24 9.40 -10.00
C LEU A 24 0.83 10.44 -10.37
N LYS A 25 1.93 10.02 -10.99
CA LYS A 25 2.97 10.94 -11.50
C LYS A 25 2.41 11.87 -12.58
N LYS A 26 1.62 11.36 -13.53
CA LYS A 26 0.95 12.19 -14.56
C LYS A 26 -0.02 13.22 -13.98
N GLN A 27 -0.61 12.93 -12.81
CA GLN A 27 -1.47 13.85 -12.07
C GLN A 27 -0.68 14.87 -11.23
N GLY A 28 0.66 14.84 -11.30
CA GLY A 28 1.53 15.81 -10.62
C GLY A 28 1.82 15.49 -9.16
N HIS A 29 1.55 14.25 -8.70
CA HIS A 29 1.91 13.82 -7.34
C HIS A 29 3.38 13.38 -7.24
N SER A 30 3.98 13.53 -6.07
CA SER A 30 5.22 12.84 -5.70
C SER A 30 4.87 11.46 -5.15
N VAL A 31 5.54 10.41 -5.65
CA VAL A 31 5.27 9.03 -5.23
C VAL A 31 6.55 8.42 -4.66
N THR A 32 6.52 8.07 -3.37
CA THR A 32 7.54 7.27 -2.70
C THR A 32 7.07 5.82 -2.64
N VAL A 33 7.89 4.88 -3.07
CA VAL A 33 7.52 3.46 -3.13
C VAL A 33 8.24 2.68 -2.04
N LEU A 34 7.46 1.94 -1.26
CA LEU A 34 7.95 0.95 -0.30
C LEU A 34 7.55 -0.44 -0.81
N MET A 35 8.44 -1.41 -0.71
CA MET A 35 8.13 -2.80 -1.09
C MET A 35 8.51 -3.76 0.03
N THR A 36 7.66 -4.76 0.24
CA THR A 36 8.09 -5.94 1.01
C THR A 36 9.03 -6.79 0.17
N GLN A 37 9.89 -7.59 0.81
CA GLN A 37 10.77 -8.53 0.10
C GLN A 37 9.96 -9.45 -0.83
N SER A 38 8.79 -9.95 -0.38
CA SER A 38 7.93 -10.79 -1.22
C SER A 38 7.37 -10.06 -2.45
N ALA A 39 7.27 -8.74 -2.43
CA ALA A 39 6.80 -7.98 -3.60
C ALA A 39 7.84 -7.96 -4.72
N THR A 40 9.13 -8.06 -4.39
CA THR A 40 10.21 -8.06 -5.38
C THR A 40 10.24 -9.31 -6.25
N GLU A 41 9.58 -10.38 -5.79
CA GLU A 41 9.41 -11.62 -6.58
C GLU A 41 8.40 -11.45 -7.74
N PHE A 42 7.50 -10.46 -7.63
CA PHE A 42 6.47 -10.19 -8.65
C PHE A 42 6.79 -9.02 -9.56
N ILE A 43 7.54 -8.04 -9.06
CA ILE A 43 7.91 -6.85 -9.81
C ILE A 43 9.27 -6.32 -9.34
N GLN A 44 10.11 -5.96 -10.30
CA GLN A 44 11.44 -5.44 -9.99
C GLN A 44 11.36 -4.00 -9.44
N PRO A 45 12.07 -3.69 -8.34
CA PRO A 45 12.15 -2.34 -7.79
C PRO A 45 12.56 -1.28 -8.81
N LEU A 46 13.48 -1.62 -9.72
CA LEU A 46 13.95 -0.71 -10.76
C LEU A 46 12.81 -0.17 -11.64
N THR A 47 11.79 -0.99 -11.95
CA THR A 47 10.64 -0.54 -12.74
C THR A 47 9.90 0.61 -12.04
N LEU A 48 9.68 0.46 -10.73
CA LEU A 48 8.98 1.45 -9.93
C LEU A 48 9.85 2.69 -9.66
N GLN A 49 11.15 2.52 -9.49
CA GLN A 49 12.11 3.61 -9.32
C GLN A 49 12.13 4.54 -10.56
N VAL A 50 12.19 3.95 -11.75
CA VAL A 50 12.18 4.74 -13.00
C VAL A 50 10.86 5.51 -13.17
N LEU A 51 9.74 4.86 -12.87
CA LEU A 51 8.41 5.50 -13.03
C LEU A 51 8.12 6.55 -11.96
N SER A 52 8.46 6.29 -10.70
CA SER A 52 8.26 7.25 -9.60
C SER A 52 9.27 8.39 -9.63
N GLN A 53 10.44 8.18 -10.25
CA GLN A 53 11.60 9.08 -10.20
C GLN A 53 12.08 9.32 -8.76
N ASN A 54 11.85 8.35 -7.87
CA ASN A 54 12.26 8.32 -6.48
C ASN A 54 12.89 6.96 -6.15
N THR A 55 13.73 6.93 -5.13
CA THR A 55 14.26 5.67 -4.59
C THR A 55 13.13 4.76 -4.11
N VAL A 56 13.25 3.46 -4.41
CA VAL A 56 12.37 2.43 -3.85
C VAL A 56 12.99 1.89 -2.57
N HIS A 57 12.23 1.90 -1.48
CA HIS A 57 12.70 1.47 -0.17
C HIS A 57 12.27 0.03 0.12
N LEU A 58 13.24 -0.83 0.39
CA LEU A 58 13.05 -2.28 0.57
C LEU A 58 13.33 -2.73 2.01
N ASP A 59 14.41 -2.22 2.59
CA ASP A 59 14.95 -2.67 3.88
C ASP A 59 14.83 -1.57 4.93
N VAL A 60 14.22 -1.89 6.05
CA VAL A 60 14.06 -0.98 7.18
C VAL A 60 15.40 -0.67 7.87
N MET A 61 16.39 -1.55 7.72
CA MET A 61 17.72 -1.37 8.29
C MET A 61 18.68 -0.64 7.35
N HIS A 62 18.25 -0.30 6.14
CA HIS A 62 19.04 0.52 5.23
C HIS A 62 18.77 2.00 5.49
N GLU A 63 19.73 2.66 6.15
CA GLU A 63 19.70 4.08 6.48
C GLU A 63 20.66 4.85 5.55
N PRO A 64 20.15 5.44 4.46
CA PRO A 64 20.98 6.12 3.46
C PRO A 64 21.58 7.44 3.97
N PHE A 65 20.99 8.01 5.02
CA PHE A 65 21.42 9.30 5.58
C PHE A 65 21.70 9.16 7.09
N PRO A 66 22.85 9.64 7.59
CA PRO A 66 23.25 9.44 8.98
C PRO A 66 22.49 10.32 9.99
N ASP A 67 21.79 11.33 9.52
CA ASP A 67 21.09 12.34 10.32
C ASP A 67 19.58 12.09 10.46
N GLN A 68 19.07 11.02 9.86
CA GLN A 68 17.64 10.70 9.89
C GLN A 68 17.37 9.21 9.84
N VAL A 69 16.27 8.79 10.47
CA VAL A 69 15.75 7.43 10.41
C VAL A 69 14.76 7.34 9.26
N ASN A 70 15.07 6.54 8.25
CA ASN A 70 14.43 6.55 6.94
C ASN A 70 12.91 6.34 7.02
N HIS A 71 12.41 5.30 7.69
CA HIS A 71 10.97 5.04 7.80
C HIS A 71 10.21 6.12 8.58
N ILE A 72 10.86 6.76 9.57
CA ILE A 72 10.30 7.89 10.32
C ILE A 72 10.18 9.13 9.42
N GLN A 73 11.24 9.43 8.66
CA GLN A 73 11.24 10.59 7.76
C GLN A 73 10.20 10.44 6.66
N ILE A 74 10.09 9.27 6.04
CA ILE A 74 9.05 8.99 5.04
C ILE A 74 7.66 9.17 5.66
N GLY A 75 7.43 8.65 6.89
CA GLY A 75 6.17 8.83 7.60
C GLY A 75 5.80 10.31 7.79
N LYS A 76 6.75 11.14 8.23
CA LYS A 76 6.57 12.60 8.42
C LYS A 76 6.26 13.35 7.12
N GLU A 77 6.83 12.91 6.02
CA GLU A 77 6.67 13.56 4.72
C GLU A 77 5.43 13.09 3.96
N THR A 78 4.77 12.04 4.43
CA THR A 78 3.62 11.43 3.75
C THR A 78 2.36 12.28 3.90
N ASP A 79 1.73 12.63 2.80
CA ASP A 79 0.41 13.26 2.79
C ASP A 79 -0.72 12.26 2.67
N LEU A 80 -0.48 11.09 2.06
CA LEU A 80 -1.39 9.95 1.97
C LEU A 80 -0.57 8.66 1.89
N PHE A 81 -0.95 7.67 2.69
CA PHE A 81 -0.37 6.34 2.69
C PHE A 81 -1.34 5.30 2.10
N ILE A 82 -0.87 4.48 1.17
CA ILE A 82 -1.68 3.41 0.60
C ILE A 82 -0.91 2.10 0.50
N VAL A 83 -1.52 0.99 0.97
CA VAL A 83 -1.00 -0.37 0.78
C VAL A 83 -1.76 -1.02 -0.38
N VAL A 84 -1.06 -1.25 -1.49
CA VAL A 84 -1.66 -1.76 -2.73
C VAL A 84 -0.65 -2.58 -3.56
N PRO A 85 -0.90 -3.85 -3.84
CA PRO A 85 -1.91 -4.70 -3.22
C PRO A 85 -1.59 -5.00 -1.75
N ALA A 86 -2.62 -5.19 -0.92
CA ALA A 86 -2.45 -5.59 0.47
C ALA A 86 -2.74 -7.10 0.62
N THR A 87 -1.71 -7.88 0.98
CA THR A 87 -1.85 -9.32 1.26
C THR A 87 -2.41 -9.56 2.66
N ALA A 88 -3.02 -10.73 2.89
CA ALA A 88 -3.48 -11.14 4.22
C ALA A 88 -2.37 -11.05 5.28
N ASN A 89 -1.13 -11.44 4.93
CA ASN A 89 0.02 -11.33 5.83
C ASN A 89 0.28 -9.89 6.25
N THR A 90 0.32 -8.95 5.31
CA THR A 90 0.57 -7.53 5.62
C THR A 90 -0.59 -6.92 6.38
N ILE A 91 -1.84 -7.26 6.04
CA ILE A 91 -3.04 -6.85 6.78
C ILE A 91 -2.95 -7.29 8.25
N ALA A 92 -2.61 -8.56 8.50
CA ALA A 92 -2.43 -9.07 9.84
C ALA A 92 -1.31 -8.33 10.60
N LYS A 93 -0.16 -8.11 9.96
CA LYS A 93 0.96 -7.38 10.57
C LYS A 93 0.59 -5.96 10.96
N LEU A 94 -0.09 -5.24 10.07
CA LEU A 94 -0.55 -3.87 10.33
C LEU A 94 -1.56 -3.83 11.49
N ALA A 95 -2.51 -4.77 11.53
CA ALA A 95 -3.54 -4.85 12.57
C ALA A 95 -2.94 -5.15 13.96
N HIS A 96 -1.81 -5.85 14.00
CA HIS A 96 -1.13 -6.22 15.26
C HIS A 96 0.11 -5.39 15.59
N GLY A 97 0.39 -4.30 14.85
CA GLY A 97 1.46 -3.36 15.15
C GLY A 97 2.87 -3.92 14.93
N PHE A 98 3.06 -4.87 14.00
CA PHE A 98 4.39 -5.31 13.59
C PHE A 98 5.14 -4.22 12.83
N ALA A 99 6.46 -4.14 13.04
CA ALA A 99 7.35 -3.18 12.39
C ALA A 99 8.62 -3.88 11.87
N ASP A 100 8.47 -5.05 11.27
CA ASP A 100 9.55 -5.95 10.85
C ASP A 100 10.04 -5.73 9.41
N ASN A 101 9.46 -4.77 8.70
CA ASN A 101 9.86 -4.41 7.35
C ASN A 101 9.51 -2.94 7.06
N MET A 102 10.02 -2.41 5.94
CA MET A 102 9.87 -0.99 5.59
C MET A 102 8.41 -0.54 5.51
N VAL A 103 7.49 -1.39 5.02
CA VAL A 103 6.07 -1.07 4.90
C VAL A 103 5.41 -0.92 6.27
N THR A 104 5.60 -1.90 7.14
CA THR A 104 4.96 -1.93 8.46
C THR A 104 5.57 -0.92 9.43
N ALA A 105 6.89 -0.73 9.40
CA ALA A 105 7.57 0.27 10.20
C ALA A 105 7.13 1.69 9.85
N THR A 106 7.06 2.02 8.54
CA THR A 106 6.57 3.33 8.08
C THR A 106 5.11 3.53 8.45
N ALA A 107 4.26 2.50 8.25
CA ALA A 107 2.84 2.58 8.60
C ALA A 107 2.59 2.89 10.08
N LEU A 108 3.38 2.29 10.96
CA LEU A 108 3.31 2.52 12.41
C LEU A 108 3.82 3.91 12.81
N ALA A 109 4.76 4.47 12.03
CA ALA A 109 5.35 5.80 12.26
C ALA A 109 4.54 6.96 11.66
N LEU A 110 3.44 6.69 10.96
CA LEU A 110 2.62 7.74 10.35
C LEU A 110 1.96 8.64 11.40
N PRO A 111 1.95 9.96 11.20
CA PRO A 111 1.10 10.86 11.98
C PRO A 111 -0.39 10.45 11.87
N HIS A 112 -1.14 10.59 12.98
CA HIS A 112 -2.54 10.16 13.04
C HIS A 112 -3.46 10.81 11.99
N PHE A 113 -3.16 12.04 11.59
CA PHE A 113 -3.94 12.80 10.61
C PHE A 113 -3.67 12.40 9.15
N VAL A 114 -2.70 11.52 8.89
CA VAL A 114 -2.39 11.06 7.53
C VAL A 114 -3.46 10.05 7.10
N PRO A 115 -4.19 10.31 5.99
CA PRO A 115 -5.12 9.33 5.44
C PRO A 115 -4.42 8.04 5.05
N LYS A 116 -5.03 6.91 5.42
CA LYS A 116 -4.51 5.57 5.17
C LYS A 116 -5.50 4.75 4.34
N LEU A 117 -5.06 4.26 3.20
CA LEU A 117 -5.83 3.41 2.31
C LEU A 117 -5.25 1.99 2.29
N LEU A 118 -6.12 1.01 2.13
CA LEU A 118 -5.72 -0.39 2.03
C LEU A 118 -6.53 -1.06 0.91
N ALA A 119 -5.85 -1.59 -0.11
CA ALA A 119 -6.47 -2.29 -1.24
C ALA A 119 -6.13 -3.79 -1.19
N PRO A 120 -6.99 -4.64 -0.58
CA PRO A 120 -6.75 -6.07 -0.47
C PRO A 120 -6.68 -6.77 -1.82
N ALA A 121 -5.79 -7.78 -1.93
CA ALA A 121 -5.72 -8.68 -3.08
C ALA A 121 -5.21 -10.05 -2.65
N MET A 122 -6.09 -11.06 -2.66
CA MET A 122 -5.81 -12.43 -2.25
C MET A 122 -6.87 -13.41 -2.78
N ASN A 123 -6.67 -14.71 -2.56
CA ASN A 123 -7.71 -15.71 -2.84
C ASN A 123 -8.99 -15.43 -2.04
N THR A 124 -10.16 -15.76 -2.59
CA THR A 124 -11.47 -15.52 -1.96
C THR A 124 -11.58 -16.13 -0.57
N LYS A 125 -11.14 -17.39 -0.39
CA LYS A 125 -11.18 -18.07 0.92
C LYS A 125 -10.30 -17.37 1.96
N MET A 126 -9.15 -16.82 1.52
CA MET A 126 -8.28 -16.03 2.40
C MET A 126 -8.93 -14.70 2.77
N TYR A 127 -9.63 -14.07 1.81
CA TYR A 127 -10.34 -12.82 2.07
C TYR A 127 -11.50 -13.00 3.04
N ASP A 128 -12.31 -14.05 2.83
CA ASP A 128 -13.48 -14.37 3.66
C ASP A 128 -13.11 -15.03 5.00
N HIS A 129 -11.83 -15.38 5.20
CA HIS A 129 -11.40 -16.01 6.43
C HIS A 129 -11.66 -15.11 7.65
N PRO A 130 -12.24 -15.63 8.76
CA PRO A 130 -12.56 -14.82 9.94
C PRO A 130 -11.40 -13.98 10.47
N ALA A 131 -10.18 -14.51 10.45
CA ALA A 131 -8.99 -13.75 10.88
C ALA A 131 -8.72 -12.56 9.96
N THR A 132 -8.88 -12.70 8.64
CA THR A 132 -8.69 -11.60 7.69
C THR A 132 -9.74 -10.53 7.90
N GLN A 133 -11.01 -10.92 8.06
CA GLN A 133 -12.11 -9.98 8.29
C GLN A 133 -11.96 -9.26 9.64
N ALA A 134 -11.54 -9.95 10.70
CA ALA A 134 -11.25 -9.33 11.99
C ALA A 134 -10.09 -8.31 11.89
N ASN A 135 -9.01 -8.65 11.18
CA ASN A 135 -7.89 -7.75 10.96
C ASN A 135 -8.28 -6.51 10.13
N LEU A 136 -9.11 -6.68 9.09
CA LEU A 136 -9.64 -5.55 8.31
C LEU A 136 -10.47 -4.63 9.19
N LYS A 137 -11.35 -5.18 10.04
CA LYS A 137 -12.13 -4.39 10.99
C LYS A 137 -11.26 -3.62 11.96
N THR A 138 -10.22 -4.25 12.51
CA THR A 138 -9.24 -3.59 13.38
C THR A 138 -8.56 -2.42 12.66
N LEU A 139 -8.20 -2.59 11.38
CA LEU A 139 -7.57 -1.52 10.60
C LEU A 139 -8.55 -0.37 10.30
N GLU A 140 -9.83 -0.66 10.05
CA GLU A 140 -10.87 0.38 9.95
C GLU A 140 -10.94 1.20 11.24
N ASP A 141 -10.92 0.53 12.40
CA ASP A 141 -10.93 1.19 13.71
C ASP A 141 -9.65 2.02 13.96
N TYR A 142 -8.52 1.68 13.29
CA TYR A 142 -7.28 2.47 13.26
C TYR A 142 -7.29 3.59 12.20
N GLY A 143 -8.42 3.79 11.52
CA GLY A 143 -8.60 4.86 10.53
C GLY A 143 -8.12 4.53 9.12
N TYR A 144 -7.95 3.24 8.77
CA TYR A 144 -7.76 2.83 7.39
C TYR A 144 -9.07 2.81 6.62
N THR A 145 -9.07 3.34 5.40
CA THR A 145 -10.17 3.16 4.44
C THR A 145 -9.86 1.94 3.57
N ILE A 146 -10.77 0.96 3.59
CA ILE A 146 -10.61 -0.27 2.81
C ILE A 146 -11.18 -0.06 1.42
N VAL A 147 -10.33 -0.13 0.39
CA VAL A 147 -10.77 -0.15 -1.01
C VAL A 147 -11.19 -1.57 -1.35
N SER A 148 -12.49 -1.82 -1.34
CA SER A 148 -13.05 -3.16 -1.47
C SER A 148 -12.52 -3.91 -2.70
N PRO A 149 -12.05 -5.16 -2.56
CA PRO A 149 -11.67 -5.98 -3.69
C PRO A 149 -12.89 -6.29 -4.56
N LYS A 150 -12.65 -6.56 -5.83
CA LYS A 150 -13.70 -6.90 -6.78
C LYS A 150 -13.91 -8.41 -6.91
N ASP A 151 -15.09 -8.80 -7.38
CA ASP A 151 -15.36 -10.15 -7.86
C ASP A 151 -14.68 -10.36 -9.21
N SER A 152 -13.97 -11.47 -9.37
CA SER A 152 -13.28 -11.83 -10.62
C SER A 152 -12.91 -13.31 -10.62
N LEU A 153 -12.59 -13.83 -11.79
CA LEU A 153 -11.78 -15.04 -11.90
C LEU A 153 -10.37 -14.73 -11.38
N LEU A 154 -9.96 -15.46 -10.36
CA LEU A 154 -8.66 -15.30 -9.72
C LEU A 154 -7.58 -16.16 -10.41
N ALA A 155 -6.32 -15.84 -10.20
CA ALA A 155 -5.19 -16.59 -10.79
C ALA A 155 -5.14 -18.07 -10.38
N CYS A 156 -5.76 -18.43 -9.26
CA CYS A 156 -5.91 -19.83 -8.81
C CYS A 156 -7.07 -20.57 -9.48
N GLY A 157 -7.85 -19.93 -10.37
CA GLY A 157 -9.02 -20.51 -11.02
C GLY A 157 -10.34 -20.36 -10.23
N ASP A 158 -10.30 -19.90 -8.99
CA ASP A 158 -11.53 -19.61 -8.22
C ASP A 158 -12.20 -18.34 -8.73
N THR A 159 -13.53 -18.29 -8.68
CA THR A 159 -14.32 -17.07 -8.95
C THR A 159 -14.86 -16.54 -7.64
N GLY A 160 -14.72 -15.26 -7.40
CA GLY A 160 -15.26 -14.62 -6.22
C GLY A 160 -14.50 -13.35 -5.82
N ARG A 161 -14.83 -12.85 -4.64
CA ARG A 161 -14.28 -11.62 -4.08
C ARG A 161 -12.83 -11.84 -3.60
N GLY A 162 -11.93 -10.96 -4.02
CA GLY A 162 -10.52 -11.07 -3.61
C GLY A 162 -9.55 -10.45 -4.63
N ALA A 163 -9.99 -10.21 -5.86
CA ALA A 163 -9.17 -9.53 -6.86
C ALA A 163 -8.99 -8.05 -6.49
N LEU A 164 -7.79 -7.51 -6.75
CA LEU A 164 -7.52 -6.09 -6.54
C LEU A 164 -8.57 -5.21 -7.22
N ALA A 165 -9.04 -4.20 -6.51
CA ALA A 165 -9.96 -3.18 -7.04
C ALA A 165 -9.47 -2.60 -8.38
N ASN A 166 -10.38 -2.08 -9.17
CA ASN A 166 -10.01 -1.45 -10.43
C ASN A 166 -9.14 -0.22 -10.19
N LEU A 167 -8.18 0.02 -11.07
CA LEU A 167 -7.27 1.17 -10.98
C LEU A 167 -8.03 2.50 -10.86
N LYS A 168 -9.12 2.66 -11.60
CA LYS A 168 -9.98 3.86 -11.53
C LYS A 168 -10.56 4.07 -10.12
N THR A 169 -11.03 3.01 -9.48
CA THR A 169 -11.56 3.05 -8.11
C THR A 169 -10.48 3.47 -7.13
N ILE A 170 -9.29 2.86 -7.21
CA ILE A 170 -8.15 3.20 -6.33
C ILE A 170 -7.74 4.66 -6.52
N LEU A 171 -7.63 5.14 -7.76
CA LEU A 171 -7.28 6.55 -8.06
C LEU A 171 -8.35 7.52 -7.54
N GLN A 172 -9.64 7.15 -7.62
CA GLN A 172 -10.72 7.98 -7.09
C GLN A 172 -10.64 8.08 -5.57
N GLU A 173 -10.46 6.97 -4.87
CA GLU A 173 -10.30 6.97 -3.40
C GLU A 173 -9.09 7.81 -2.94
N ILE A 174 -7.95 7.70 -3.65
CA ILE A 174 -6.77 8.54 -3.38
C ILE A 174 -7.13 10.02 -3.55
N LYS A 175 -7.80 10.38 -4.64
CA LYS A 175 -8.20 11.76 -4.92
C LYS A 175 -9.13 12.30 -3.84
N ASP A 176 -10.14 11.54 -3.43
CA ASP A 176 -11.13 11.95 -2.44
C ASP A 176 -10.45 12.19 -1.08
N LYS A 177 -9.57 11.28 -0.64
CA LYS A 177 -8.82 11.43 0.62
C LYS A 177 -7.85 12.62 0.63
N ILE A 178 -7.25 12.95 -0.51
CA ILE A 178 -6.39 14.15 -0.63
C ILE A 178 -7.23 15.44 -0.53
N HIS A 179 -8.44 15.47 -1.12
CA HIS A 179 -9.32 16.63 -1.05
C HIS A 179 -9.91 16.84 0.36
N GLU A 180 -10.34 15.76 1.03
CA GLU A 180 -10.84 15.81 2.42
C GLU A 180 -9.81 16.45 3.39
N LYS A 181 -8.51 16.22 3.17
CA LYS A 181 -7.43 16.83 3.97
C LYS A 181 -7.25 18.33 3.72
N THR A 182 -7.73 18.83 2.60
CA THR A 182 -7.50 20.25 2.19
C THR A 182 -8.64 21.17 2.65
N LEU A 183 -9.73 20.62 3.17
CA LEU A 183 -10.87 21.33 3.78
C LEU A 183 -10.72 21.39 5.30
#